data_d9e31d24de95da152483bdb843a9f2ce
#
_entry.id   d9e31d24de95da152483bdb843a9f2ce
#
_cell.length_a   1.000
_cell.length_b   1.000
_cell.length_c   1.000
_cell.angle_alpha   90.00
_cell.angle_beta   90.00
_cell.angle_gamma   90.00
#
_symmetry.space_group_name_H-M   'P 1'
#
loop_
_entity.id
_entity.type
_entity.pdbx_description
1 polymer ?
#
loop_
_entity_poly.entity_id
_entity_poly.type
_entity_poly.pdbx_seq_one_letter_code
_entity_poly.pdbx_strand_id
1 'polypeptide(L)'
;PYWLKNQATSGRFEVSNRALIGAALGPESVSVNLDFSLEGHEFTVKTPLRYKYRDRVQGEVFDPFVVLPALTLSSSEAVMVFNDQKPKSLNITLTAHRDAQKGSLSLQHPENWRVKPKYIDFDMPKAGSQANLSFTIYPPKEMQSGQLIPLAQIGDQFYTKSLLEIQYPHIPKITVLEQAQTQ
;
A
#
# COMPACT_ATOMS: atom_id res chain seq x y z
N PRO A 1 -0.87 -7.79 -7.20
CA PRO A 1 -0.70 -8.66 -8.38
C PRO A 1 0.75 -8.70 -8.82
N TYR A 2 1.19 -9.81 -9.45
CA TYR A 2 2.57 -10.01 -9.85
C TYR A 2 3.05 -9.01 -10.92
N TRP A 3 2.14 -8.47 -11.74
CA TRP A 3 2.43 -7.47 -12.79
C TRP A 3 2.55 -6.04 -12.27
N LEU A 4 2.11 -5.75 -11.03
CA LEU A 4 2.24 -4.44 -10.37
C LEU A 4 3.33 -4.45 -9.29
N LYS A 5 4.16 -5.49 -9.24
CA LYS A 5 5.25 -5.60 -8.27
C LYS A 5 6.36 -4.58 -8.54
N ASN A 6 6.64 -4.33 -9.82
CA ASN A 6 7.57 -3.33 -10.30
C ASN A 6 6.80 -2.14 -10.87
N GLN A 7 7.37 -0.95 -10.80
CA GLN A 7 6.77 0.25 -11.38
C GLN A 7 6.67 0.10 -12.91
N ALA A 8 5.49 0.35 -13.47
CA ALA A 8 5.27 0.31 -14.90
C ALA A 8 6.01 1.47 -15.62
N THR A 9 6.57 1.21 -16.78
CA THR A 9 7.16 2.23 -17.66
C THR A 9 6.37 2.29 -18.97
N SER A 10 5.93 3.50 -19.40
CA SER A 10 5.31 3.76 -20.72
C SER A 10 4.44 2.63 -21.28
N GLY A 11 3.48 2.12 -20.46
CA GLY A 11 2.57 1.05 -20.87
C GLY A 11 3.17 -0.37 -20.86
N ARG A 12 4.36 -0.54 -20.31
CA ARG A 12 5.00 -1.85 -20.11
C ARG A 12 4.97 -2.26 -18.64
N PHE A 13 4.51 -3.49 -18.39
CA PHE A 13 4.61 -4.15 -17.10
C PHE A 13 5.76 -5.18 -17.15
N GLU A 14 6.68 -5.07 -16.21
CA GLU A 14 7.80 -6.01 -16.11
C GLU A 14 7.43 -7.15 -15.17
N VAL A 15 7.30 -8.35 -15.71
CA VAL A 15 6.96 -9.56 -14.96
C VAL A 15 8.21 -10.39 -14.74
N SER A 16 8.69 -10.45 -13.50
CA SER A 16 9.91 -11.18 -13.13
C SER A 16 9.76 -12.70 -13.27
N ASN A 17 8.57 -13.24 -13.01
CA ASN A 17 8.28 -14.66 -13.14
C ASN A 17 7.33 -14.92 -14.31
N ARG A 18 7.87 -15.35 -15.43
CA ARG A 18 7.09 -15.62 -16.66
C ARG A 18 6.05 -16.73 -16.51
N ALA A 19 6.20 -17.64 -15.58
CA ALA A 19 5.22 -18.71 -15.32
C ALA A 19 3.89 -18.19 -14.78
N LEU A 20 3.86 -16.93 -14.30
CA LEU A 20 2.64 -16.28 -13.81
C LEU A 20 1.87 -15.55 -14.91
N ILE A 21 2.44 -15.40 -16.12
CA ILE A 21 1.77 -14.70 -17.22
C ILE A 21 0.52 -15.47 -17.63
N GLY A 22 -0.63 -14.79 -17.60
CA GLY A 22 -1.95 -15.40 -17.85
C GLY A 22 -2.70 -15.83 -16.58
N ALA A 23 -2.05 -15.83 -15.41
CA ALA A 23 -2.76 -16.03 -14.15
C ALA A 23 -3.59 -14.78 -13.79
N ALA A 24 -4.85 -14.95 -13.44
CA ALA A 24 -5.75 -13.85 -13.06
C ALA A 24 -5.33 -13.15 -11.76
N LEU A 25 -4.67 -13.88 -10.87
CA LEU A 25 -4.13 -13.39 -9.60
C LEU A 25 -2.69 -13.89 -9.43
N GLY A 26 -1.91 -13.19 -8.62
CA GLY A 26 -0.60 -13.68 -8.21
C GLY A 26 -0.69 -14.88 -7.27
N PRO A 27 0.45 -15.49 -6.91
CA PRO A 27 0.47 -16.55 -5.90
C PRO A 27 -0.11 -16.02 -4.58
N GLU A 28 -0.87 -16.87 -3.92
CA GLU A 28 -1.49 -16.56 -2.64
C GLU A 28 -0.42 -16.28 -1.56
N SER A 29 -0.67 -15.29 -0.70
CA SER A 29 0.27 -14.90 0.35
C SER A 29 0.48 -15.97 1.41
N VAL A 30 -0.55 -16.78 1.67
CA VAL A 30 -0.54 -17.88 2.63
C VAL A 30 -1.30 -19.06 2.04
N SER A 31 -0.76 -20.26 2.18
CA SER A 31 -1.41 -21.52 1.79
C SER A 31 -1.22 -22.56 2.88
N VAL A 32 -2.15 -23.49 2.96
CA VAL A 32 -2.10 -24.67 3.84
C VAL A 32 -1.88 -25.90 2.97
N ASN A 33 -0.92 -26.73 3.34
CA ASN A 33 -0.76 -28.06 2.75
C ASN A 33 -1.54 -29.05 3.61
N LEU A 34 -2.43 -29.79 2.98
CA LEU A 34 -3.21 -30.85 3.59
C LEU A 34 -2.64 -32.19 3.09
N ASP A 35 -2.01 -32.93 3.99
CA ASP A 35 -1.44 -34.24 3.68
C ASP A 35 -2.46 -35.32 4.02
N PHE A 36 -2.72 -36.19 3.07
CA PHE A 36 -3.68 -37.30 3.17
C PHE A 36 -3.00 -38.61 2.89
N SER A 37 -3.44 -39.66 3.58
CA SER A 37 -3.09 -41.04 3.26
C SER A 37 -4.37 -41.84 2.98
N LEU A 38 -4.45 -42.44 1.81
CA LEU A 38 -5.54 -43.30 1.41
C LEU A 38 -4.98 -44.61 0.85
N GLU A 39 -5.36 -45.72 1.44
CA GLU A 39 -4.92 -47.05 1.03
C GLU A 39 -3.41 -47.21 0.85
N GLY A 40 -2.61 -46.54 1.72
CA GLY A 40 -1.15 -46.57 1.67
C GLY A 40 -0.51 -45.61 0.65
N HIS A 41 -1.31 -44.84 -0.08
CA HIS A 41 -0.83 -43.77 -0.95
C HIS A 41 -0.93 -42.41 -0.25
N GLU A 42 0.16 -41.66 -0.28
CA GLU A 42 0.23 -40.32 0.29
C GLU A 42 0.07 -39.28 -0.82
N PHE A 43 -0.71 -38.23 -0.55
CA PHE A 43 -0.86 -37.08 -1.44
C PHE A 43 -1.07 -35.81 -0.65
N THR A 44 -0.58 -34.71 -1.22
CA THR A 44 -0.68 -33.39 -0.63
C THR A 44 -1.58 -32.50 -1.49
N VAL A 45 -2.57 -31.86 -0.87
CA VAL A 45 -3.39 -30.83 -1.50
C VAL A 45 -3.00 -29.47 -0.95
N LYS A 46 -2.53 -28.59 -1.81
CA LYS A 46 -2.22 -27.20 -1.45
C LYS A 46 -3.47 -26.34 -1.63
N THR A 47 -3.94 -25.75 -0.52
CA THR A 47 -5.14 -24.90 -0.49
C THR A 47 -4.77 -23.47 -0.07
N PRO A 48 -5.12 -22.43 -0.85
CA PRO A 48 -4.90 -21.05 -0.46
C PRO A 48 -5.77 -20.68 0.74
N LEU A 49 -5.20 -19.90 1.66
CA LEU A 49 -5.97 -19.31 2.75
C LEU A 49 -6.80 -18.16 2.21
N ARG A 50 -8.10 -18.17 2.47
CA ARG A 50 -9.05 -17.15 2.04
C ARG A 50 -9.88 -16.66 3.20
N TYR A 51 -10.27 -15.38 3.15
CA TYR A 51 -11.23 -14.81 4.07
C TYR A 51 -12.65 -15.07 3.53
N LYS A 52 -13.44 -15.81 4.31
CA LYS A 52 -14.82 -16.14 3.97
C LYS A 52 -15.78 -15.29 4.80
N TYR A 53 -16.74 -14.65 4.14
CA TYR A 53 -17.84 -13.95 4.80
C TYR A 53 -19.14 -14.11 4.01
N ARG A 54 -20.25 -13.72 4.62
CA ARG A 54 -21.55 -13.76 3.98
C ARG A 54 -22.03 -12.35 3.69
N ASP A 55 -22.16 -12.03 2.42
CA ASP A 55 -22.82 -10.82 1.94
C ASP A 55 -24.33 -11.05 1.80
N ARG A 56 -25.15 -10.02 2.04
CA ARG A 56 -26.62 -10.15 1.94
C ARG A 56 -27.14 -10.31 0.52
N VAL A 57 -26.39 -9.84 -0.47
CA VAL A 57 -26.78 -9.84 -1.89
C VAL A 57 -26.04 -10.93 -2.65
N GLN A 58 -24.74 -11.07 -2.44
CA GLN A 58 -23.86 -11.99 -3.16
C GLN A 58 -23.81 -13.40 -2.54
N GLY A 59 -24.29 -13.56 -1.31
CA GLY A 59 -24.20 -14.82 -0.59
C GLY A 59 -22.84 -15.05 0.06
N GLU A 60 -22.24 -16.23 -0.14
CA GLU A 60 -20.90 -16.54 0.36
C GLU A 60 -19.83 -15.92 -0.53
N VAL A 61 -18.99 -15.06 0.04
CA VAL A 61 -17.88 -14.39 -0.64
C VAL A 61 -16.55 -14.89 -0.08
N PHE A 62 -15.58 -15.09 -0.96
CA PHE A 62 -14.23 -15.54 -0.63
C PHE A 62 -13.21 -14.52 -1.14
N ASP A 63 -12.65 -13.72 -0.25
CA ASP A 63 -11.59 -12.78 -0.57
C ASP A 63 -10.19 -13.39 -0.35
N PRO A 64 -9.18 -12.97 -1.12
CA PRO A 64 -7.80 -13.34 -0.87
C PRO A 64 -7.37 -12.94 0.56
N PHE A 65 -6.60 -13.81 1.21
CA PHE A 65 -5.97 -13.45 2.48
C PHE A 65 -4.80 -12.51 2.22
N VAL A 66 -4.84 -11.30 2.77
CA VAL A 66 -3.83 -10.26 2.57
C VAL A 66 -3.10 -9.97 3.87
N VAL A 67 -1.76 -9.95 3.82
CA VAL A 67 -0.91 -9.54 4.93
C VAL A 67 -0.60 -8.05 4.78
N LEU A 68 -1.09 -7.24 5.71
CA LEU A 68 -0.88 -5.80 5.73
C LEU A 68 0.27 -5.41 6.66
N PRO A 69 1.03 -4.35 6.33
CA PRO A 69 1.96 -3.74 7.28
C PRO A 69 1.20 -3.13 8.47
N ALA A 70 1.88 -2.84 9.57
CA ALA A 70 1.25 -2.24 10.75
C ALA A 70 0.66 -0.86 10.46
N LEU A 71 1.21 -0.14 9.47
CA LEU A 71 0.78 1.18 9.06
C LEU A 71 0.83 1.31 7.53
N THR A 72 -0.19 1.95 6.95
CA THR A 72 -0.17 2.41 5.55
C THR A 72 -0.37 3.91 5.48
N LEU A 73 0.14 4.51 4.40
CA LEU A 73 0.12 5.94 4.15
C LEU A 73 -0.58 6.22 2.82
N SER A 74 -1.37 7.27 2.77
CA SER A 74 -2.00 7.74 1.53
C SER A 74 -1.79 9.24 1.40
N SER A 75 -1.34 9.69 0.22
CA SER A 75 -1.26 11.10 -0.11
C SER A 75 -2.59 11.60 -0.66
N SER A 76 -3.02 12.79 -0.28
CA SER A 76 -4.23 13.41 -0.84
C SER A 76 -4.08 13.74 -2.33
N GLU A 77 -2.85 13.89 -2.81
CA GLU A 77 -2.54 14.34 -4.16
C GLU A 77 -1.50 13.42 -4.80
N ALA A 78 -1.80 12.89 -5.98
CA ALA A 78 -0.84 12.12 -6.77
C ALA A 78 0.18 13.03 -7.45
N VAL A 79 -0.24 14.26 -7.85
CA VAL A 79 0.59 15.25 -8.53
C VAL A 79 0.31 16.64 -7.97
N MET A 80 1.36 17.39 -7.67
CA MET A 80 1.28 18.80 -7.26
C MET A 80 2.00 19.69 -8.27
N VAL A 81 1.29 20.69 -8.79
CA VAL A 81 1.86 21.67 -9.73
C VAL A 81 1.99 23.02 -9.05
N PHE A 82 3.17 23.62 -9.11
CA PHE A 82 3.48 24.93 -8.51
C PHE A 82 3.68 25.97 -9.62
N ASN A 83 2.64 26.76 -9.91
CA ASN A 83 2.67 27.75 -11.00
C ASN A 83 3.25 29.10 -10.55
N ASP A 84 3.16 29.42 -9.25
CA ASP A 84 3.40 30.75 -8.70
C ASP A 84 4.38 30.78 -7.52
N GLN A 85 5.15 29.73 -7.33
CA GLN A 85 6.12 29.56 -6.21
C GLN A 85 5.51 29.73 -4.81
N LYS A 86 4.18 29.79 -4.68
CA LYS A 86 3.53 29.83 -3.38
C LYS A 86 3.54 28.44 -2.74
N PRO A 87 3.68 28.39 -1.41
CA PRO A 87 3.61 27.13 -0.70
C PRO A 87 2.22 26.51 -0.82
N LYS A 88 2.17 25.18 -0.87
CA LYS A 88 0.93 24.39 -0.87
C LYS A 88 0.94 23.38 0.27
N SER A 89 -0.24 23.04 0.76
CA SER A 89 -0.41 21.99 1.76
C SER A 89 -0.57 20.64 1.09
N LEU A 90 0.12 19.62 1.64
CA LEU A 90 -0.02 18.22 1.28
C LEU A 90 -0.51 17.46 2.51
N ASN A 91 -1.65 16.80 2.40
CA ASN A 91 -2.21 15.99 3.47
C ASN A 91 -1.85 14.52 3.27
N ILE A 92 -1.35 13.91 4.34
CA ILE A 92 -1.02 12.48 4.39
C ILE A 92 -1.96 11.82 5.39
N THR A 93 -2.69 10.82 4.94
CA THR A 93 -3.53 9.98 5.79
C THR A 93 -2.76 8.74 6.20
N LEU A 94 -2.62 8.54 7.50
CA LEU A 94 -2.10 7.32 8.10
C LEU A 94 -3.27 6.41 8.44
N THR A 95 -3.15 5.11 8.17
CA THR A 95 -4.12 4.09 8.60
C THR A 95 -3.39 3.00 9.38
N ALA A 96 -3.78 2.81 10.65
CA ALA A 96 -3.22 1.77 11.51
C ALA A 96 -3.92 0.43 11.24
N HIS A 97 -3.14 -0.64 11.05
CA HIS A 97 -3.64 -2.01 10.91
C HIS A 97 -3.37 -2.86 12.17
N ARG A 98 -2.74 -2.26 13.18
CA ARG A 98 -2.51 -2.84 14.52
C ARG A 98 -2.81 -1.80 15.58
N ASP A 99 -3.05 -2.28 16.82
CA ASP A 99 -3.20 -1.41 17.98
C ASP A 99 -1.87 -0.76 18.39
N ALA A 100 -1.96 0.35 19.13
CA ALA A 100 -0.84 1.03 19.79
C ALA A 100 0.29 1.45 18.82
N GLN A 101 -0.06 2.06 17.69
CA GLN A 101 0.91 2.59 16.74
C GLN A 101 1.27 4.03 17.10
N LYS A 102 2.52 4.25 17.53
CA LYS A 102 3.03 5.56 17.91
C LYS A 102 4.39 5.82 17.26
N GLY A 103 4.54 6.97 16.64
CA GLY A 103 5.76 7.30 15.91
C GLY A 103 5.75 8.70 15.35
N SER A 104 6.58 8.94 14.34
CA SER A 104 6.67 10.22 13.65
C SER A 104 6.55 10.04 12.14
N LEU A 105 5.93 11.01 11.48
CA LEU A 105 5.82 11.11 10.02
C LEU A 105 6.73 12.23 9.54
N SER A 106 7.54 11.96 8.54
CA SER A 106 8.33 12.93 7.79
C SER A 106 8.04 12.81 6.30
N LEU A 107 8.53 13.77 5.52
CA LEU A 107 8.37 13.76 4.07
C LEU A 107 9.76 13.86 3.43
N GLN A 108 10.17 12.82 2.71
CA GLN A 108 11.38 12.88 1.88
C GLN A 108 11.10 13.75 0.66
N HIS A 109 12.02 14.62 0.31
CA HIS A 109 11.88 15.58 -0.77
C HIS A 109 13.25 15.88 -1.42
N PRO A 110 13.30 16.40 -2.64
CA PRO A 110 14.54 16.84 -3.28
C PRO A 110 15.23 17.97 -2.47
N GLU A 111 16.54 18.10 -2.59
CA GLU A 111 17.37 19.02 -1.75
C GLU A 111 16.90 20.48 -1.78
N ASN A 112 16.48 20.98 -2.94
CA ASN A 112 16.10 22.39 -3.12
C ASN A 112 14.67 22.72 -2.65
N TRP A 113 13.92 21.71 -2.21
CA TRP A 113 12.57 21.87 -1.68
C TRP A 113 12.63 22.05 -0.17
N ARG A 114 11.65 22.73 0.39
CA ARG A 114 11.51 22.84 1.85
C ARG A 114 10.14 22.36 2.27
N VAL A 115 10.11 21.58 3.34
CA VAL A 115 8.88 21.02 3.92
C VAL A 115 8.78 21.45 5.38
N LYS A 116 7.61 21.88 5.79
CA LYS A 116 7.32 22.24 7.18
C LYS A 116 5.99 21.58 7.63
N PRO A 117 5.95 21.07 8.87
CA PRO A 117 7.09 20.86 9.77
C PRO A 117 8.04 19.78 9.25
N LYS A 118 9.20 19.60 9.87
CA LYS A 118 10.18 18.56 9.48
C LYS A 118 9.65 17.14 9.76
N TYR A 119 8.94 17.00 10.86
CA TYR A 119 8.24 15.77 11.26
C TYR A 119 6.98 16.12 12.06
N ILE A 120 6.04 15.19 12.12
CA ILE A 120 4.80 15.29 12.90
C ILE A 120 4.64 13.98 13.67
N ASP A 121 4.54 14.08 14.99
CA ASP A 121 4.28 12.91 15.83
C ASP A 121 2.82 12.46 15.71
N PHE A 122 2.60 11.15 15.76
CA PHE A 122 1.27 10.55 15.76
C PHE A 122 1.14 9.49 16.85
N ASP A 123 -0.08 9.34 17.34
CA ASP A 123 -0.46 8.30 18.30
C ASP A 123 -1.81 7.72 17.87
N MET A 124 -1.81 6.43 17.49
CA MET A 124 -2.96 5.72 16.94
C MET A 124 -3.24 4.50 17.83
N PRO A 125 -4.15 4.62 18.81
CA PRO A 125 -4.30 3.61 19.86
C PRO A 125 -4.95 2.30 19.38
N LYS A 126 -5.75 2.35 18.31
CA LYS A 126 -6.51 1.18 17.82
C LYS A 126 -6.28 0.91 16.35
N ALA A 127 -6.30 -0.37 15.99
CA ALA A 127 -6.40 -0.80 14.60
C ALA A 127 -7.65 -0.22 13.93
N GLY A 128 -7.54 0.15 12.67
CA GLY A 128 -8.58 0.84 11.90
C GLY A 128 -8.65 2.35 12.14
N SER A 129 -7.90 2.91 13.10
CA SER A 129 -7.85 4.36 13.27
C SER A 129 -7.09 5.03 12.13
N GLN A 130 -7.49 6.29 11.82
CA GLN A 130 -6.86 7.11 10.82
C GLN A 130 -6.42 8.44 11.42
N ALA A 131 -5.28 8.95 10.95
CA ALA A 131 -4.77 10.27 11.30
C ALA A 131 -4.44 11.04 10.01
N ASN A 132 -4.93 12.28 9.90
CA ASN A 132 -4.63 13.18 8.79
C ASN A 132 -3.59 14.20 9.24
N LEU A 133 -2.42 14.17 8.64
CA LEU A 133 -1.29 15.03 8.97
C LEU A 133 -0.93 15.90 7.77
N SER A 134 -0.72 17.21 7.99
CA SER A 134 -0.53 18.17 6.92
C SER A 134 0.89 18.75 6.92
N PHE A 135 1.52 18.75 5.76
CA PHE A 135 2.81 19.42 5.51
C PHE A 135 2.61 20.58 4.57
N THR A 136 3.36 21.66 4.80
CA THR A 136 3.46 22.78 3.87
C THR A 136 4.73 22.62 3.02
N ILE A 137 4.52 22.55 1.71
CA ILE A 137 5.57 22.36 0.71
C ILE A 137 5.93 23.70 0.12
N TYR A 138 7.20 24.05 0.16
CA TYR A 138 7.77 25.27 -0.43
C TYR A 138 8.59 24.86 -1.66
N PRO A 139 8.16 25.21 -2.87
CA PRO A 139 8.88 24.88 -4.09
C PRO A 139 10.21 25.65 -4.18
N PRO A 140 11.20 25.14 -4.97
CA PRO A 140 12.42 25.87 -5.27
C PRO A 140 12.13 27.06 -6.20
N LYS A 141 13.10 27.98 -6.32
CA LYS A 141 12.97 29.13 -7.23
C LYS A 141 13.03 28.74 -8.71
N GLU A 142 13.79 27.71 -9.02
CA GLU A 142 13.95 27.18 -10.36
C GLU A 142 12.94 26.07 -10.61
N MET A 143 12.51 25.92 -11.88
CA MET A 143 11.61 24.85 -12.27
C MET A 143 12.30 23.50 -12.07
N GLN A 144 11.75 22.66 -11.24
CA GLN A 144 12.25 21.34 -10.90
C GLN A 144 11.11 20.38 -10.65
N SER A 145 11.20 19.19 -11.24
CA SER A 145 10.33 18.06 -10.89
C SER A 145 11.00 17.23 -9.79
N GLY A 146 10.17 16.57 -8.99
CA GLY A 146 10.66 15.70 -7.93
C GLY A 146 9.55 14.85 -7.33
N GLN A 147 9.92 14.01 -6.39
CA GLN A 147 8.99 13.15 -5.67
C GLN A 147 8.99 13.52 -4.19
N LEU A 148 7.81 13.57 -3.61
CA LEU A 148 7.56 13.73 -2.19
C LEU A 148 7.10 12.36 -1.66
N ILE A 149 7.91 11.74 -0.79
CA ILE A 149 7.65 10.40 -0.29
C ILE A 149 7.39 10.47 1.21
N PRO A 150 6.17 10.21 1.67
CA PRO A 150 5.90 10.13 3.10
C PRO A 150 6.59 8.92 3.73
N LEU A 151 7.24 9.17 4.86
CA LEU A 151 8.00 8.19 5.62
C LEU A 151 7.53 8.23 7.07
N ALA A 152 6.79 7.21 7.50
CA ALA A 152 6.43 7.04 8.89
C ALA A 152 7.44 6.12 9.58
N GLN A 153 7.87 6.48 10.78
CA GLN A 153 8.81 5.72 11.60
C GLN A 153 8.14 5.32 12.91
N ILE A 154 8.20 4.02 13.22
CA ILE A 154 7.76 3.45 14.51
C ILE A 154 8.93 2.61 15.05
N GLY A 155 9.58 3.09 16.10
CA GLY A 155 10.84 2.51 16.57
C GLY A 155 11.88 2.49 15.46
N ASP A 156 12.42 1.30 15.14
CA ASP A 156 13.42 1.13 14.06
C ASP A 156 12.80 0.76 12.71
N GLN A 157 11.46 0.71 12.61
CA GLN A 157 10.78 0.33 11.37
C GLN A 157 10.26 1.54 10.60
N PHE A 158 10.38 1.46 9.27
CA PHE A 158 9.93 2.49 8.35
C PHE A 158 8.79 1.99 7.47
N TYR A 159 7.78 2.84 7.29
CA TYR A 159 6.59 2.57 6.49
C TYR A 159 6.46 3.64 5.43
N THR A 160 6.34 3.23 4.17
CA THR A 160 6.24 4.12 3.00
C THR A 160 5.17 3.67 2.01
N LYS A 161 4.41 2.63 2.35
CA LYS A 161 3.47 2.00 1.42
C LYS A 161 2.06 2.54 1.60
N SER A 162 1.38 2.75 0.48
CA SER A 162 -0.06 2.95 0.41
C SER A 162 -0.77 1.63 0.14
N LEU A 163 -2.01 1.54 0.55
CA LEU A 163 -2.91 0.44 0.27
C LEU A 163 -3.91 0.88 -0.79
N LEU A 164 -3.85 0.27 -1.96
CA LEU A 164 -4.84 0.44 -3.02
C LEU A 164 -5.71 -0.81 -3.09
N GLU A 165 -7.03 -0.63 -2.95
CA GLU A 165 -8.01 -1.67 -3.17
C GLU A 165 -8.75 -1.41 -4.48
N ILE A 166 -8.68 -2.36 -5.40
CA ILE A 166 -9.38 -2.34 -6.68
C ILE A 166 -10.54 -3.33 -6.58
N GLN A 167 -11.75 -2.82 -6.64
CA GLN A 167 -12.95 -3.64 -6.55
C GLN A 167 -13.94 -3.24 -7.63
N TYR A 168 -14.17 -4.15 -8.58
CA TYR A 168 -15.17 -4.01 -9.61
C TYR A 168 -16.07 -5.25 -9.60
N PRO A 169 -17.37 -5.15 -10.00
CA PRO A 169 -18.32 -6.27 -9.96
C PRO A 169 -17.90 -7.48 -10.78
N HIS A 170 -17.05 -7.31 -11.79
CA HIS A 170 -16.68 -8.36 -12.75
C HIS A 170 -15.28 -8.95 -12.51
N ILE A 171 -14.55 -8.48 -11.50
CA ILE A 171 -13.25 -9.04 -11.13
C ILE A 171 -13.15 -9.27 -9.61
N PRO A 172 -12.34 -10.24 -9.17
CA PRO A 172 -12.05 -10.41 -7.74
C PRO A 172 -11.42 -9.14 -7.15
N LYS A 173 -11.67 -8.89 -5.87
CA LYS A 173 -11.02 -7.81 -5.14
C LYS A 173 -9.50 -7.97 -5.20
N ILE A 174 -8.81 -6.93 -5.64
CA ILE A 174 -7.36 -6.87 -5.74
C ILE A 174 -6.83 -5.85 -4.74
N THR A 175 -5.90 -6.28 -3.89
CA THR A 175 -5.21 -5.42 -2.94
C THR A 175 -3.75 -5.24 -3.37
N VAL A 176 -3.31 -4.00 -3.47
CA VAL A 176 -1.95 -3.63 -3.89
C VAL A 176 -1.31 -2.75 -2.84
N LEU A 177 -0.08 -3.08 -2.46
CA LEU A 177 0.79 -2.22 -1.66
C LEU A 177 1.78 -1.54 -2.59
N GLU A 178 1.58 -0.26 -2.83
CA GLU A 178 2.45 0.56 -3.69
C GLU A 178 3.21 1.62 -2.88
N GLN A 179 4.21 2.25 -3.50
CA GLN A 179 4.90 3.36 -2.87
C GLN A 179 3.96 4.55 -2.73
N ALA A 180 3.75 5.04 -1.50
CA ALA A 180 3.06 6.30 -1.30
C ALA A 180 3.97 7.44 -1.78
N GLN A 181 3.50 8.24 -2.74
CA GLN A 181 4.28 9.34 -3.30
C GLN A 181 3.38 10.39 -3.95
N THR A 182 3.90 11.61 -4.05
CA THR A 182 3.33 12.73 -4.83
C THR A 182 4.40 13.27 -5.76
N GLN A 183 4.08 13.50 -7.03
CA GLN A 183 4.96 14.10 -8.03
C GLN A 183 4.67 15.59 -8.20
#